data_52116bc57242e395a0bfdcac05cc18af
#
_entry.id   52116bc57242e395a0bfdcac05cc18af
#
_cell.length_a   1.000
_cell.length_b   1.000
_cell.length_c   1.000
_cell.angle_alpha   90.00
_cell.angle_beta   90.00
_cell.angle_gamma   90.00
#
_symmetry.space_group_name_H-M   'P 1'
#
loop_
_entity.id
_entity.type
_entity.pdbx_description
1 polymer ?
#
loop_
_entity_poly.entity_id
_entity_poly.type
_entity_poly.pdbx_seq_one_letter_code
_entity_poly.pdbx_strand_id
1 'polypeptide(L)'
;MTVLLINGSPHSKGETSYALSLVEKALNEKGINTKWFWIGNKMVRGCIDCGLCTKTFRCNFTDDVGNELIEAILKADGIVIGTPVYFAAPSGALCALLDRVFYAASTHGNLFKGKPAAAVASCIRSGANSAIDRLNKYFSFSEMPIISSSYWNMLF
;
A
#
# COMPACT_ATOMS: atom_id res chain seq x y z
N MET A 1 9.49 16.44 3.78
CA MET A 1 8.37 15.47 3.77
C MET A 1 8.58 14.51 2.62
N THR A 2 8.40 13.21 2.87
CA THR A 2 8.60 12.15 1.88
C THR A 2 7.38 11.22 1.85
N VAL A 3 6.79 11.01 0.69
CA VAL A 3 5.67 10.08 0.47
C VAL A 3 6.19 8.81 -0.19
N LEU A 4 5.80 7.65 0.36
CA LEU A 4 6.13 6.34 -0.19
C LEU A 4 5.06 5.91 -1.20
N LEU A 5 5.47 5.68 -2.44
CA LEU A 5 4.61 5.17 -3.51
C LEU A 5 4.81 3.65 -3.60
N ILE A 6 3.78 2.90 -3.23
CA ILE A 6 3.84 1.43 -3.18
C ILE A 6 3.16 0.86 -4.43
N ASN A 7 3.92 0.25 -5.31
CA ASN A 7 3.40 -0.42 -6.49
C ASN A 7 3.07 -1.89 -6.16
N GLY A 8 1.78 -2.17 -6.01
CA GLY A 8 1.21 -3.50 -5.75
C GLY A 8 0.97 -4.36 -6.99
N SER A 9 1.43 -3.92 -8.16
CA SER A 9 1.37 -4.70 -9.39
C SER A 9 2.54 -5.68 -9.50
N PRO A 10 2.35 -6.88 -10.08
CA PRO A 10 3.47 -7.76 -10.43
C PRO A 10 4.35 -7.18 -11.54
N HIS A 11 3.87 -6.15 -12.25
CA HIS A 11 4.61 -5.44 -13.28
C HIS A 11 5.24 -4.16 -12.71
N SER A 12 6.55 -4.04 -12.84
CA SER A 12 7.27 -2.81 -12.43
C SER A 12 6.95 -1.61 -13.31
N LYS A 13 6.55 -1.88 -14.57
CA LYS A 13 6.11 -0.89 -15.55
C LYS A 13 4.75 -1.32 -16.10
N GLY A 14 3.73 -0.51 -15.93
CA GLY A 14 2.35 -0.79 -16.36
C GLY A 14 1.41 0.28 -15.84
N GLU A 15 0.10 0.11 -16.03
CA GLU A 15 -0.91 1.14 -15.71
C GLU A 15 -0.88 1.58 -14.23
N THR A 16 -0.69 0.64 -13.31
CA THR A 16 -0.55 0.97 -11.88
C THR A 16 0.68 1.86 -11.63
N SER A 17 1.80 1.52 -12.25
CA SER A 17 3.03 2.31 -12.15
C SER A 17 2.87 3.68 -12.80
N TYR A 18 2.19 3.73 -13.95
CA TYR A 18 1.89 4.99 -14.63
C TYR A 18 0.99 5.89 -13.76
N ALA A 19 -0.09 5.36 -13.18
CA ALA A 19 -0.95 6.12 -12.29
C ALA A 19 -0.20 6.67 -11.07
N LEU A 20 0.67 5.86 -10.46
CA LEU A 20 1.53 6.32 -9.36
C LEU A 20 2.54 7.39 -9.81
N SER A 21 3.04 7.34 -11.05
CA SER A 21 3.95 8.36 -11.57
C SER A 21 3.27 9.73 -11.76
N LEU A 22 1.96 9.75 -12.04
CA LEU A 22 1.19 11.00 -12.07
C LEU A 22 1.06 11.60 -10.66
N VAL A 23 0.85 10.75 -9.65
CA VAL A 23 0.86 11.18 -8.24
C VAL A 23 2.24 11.70 -7.85
N GLU A 24 3.31 11.00 -8.20
CA GLU A 24 4.68 11.45 -7.99
C GLU A 24 4.94 12.84 -8.57
N LYS A 25 4.57 13.03 -9.84
CA LYS A 25 4.71 14.32 -10.51
C LYS A 25 4.00 15.43 -9.74
N ALA A 26 2.74 15.22 -9.37
CA ALA A 26 1.95 16.22 -8.64
C ALA A 26 2.54 16.54 -7.25
N LEU A 27 3.07 15.55 -6.54
CA LEU A 27 3.72 15.74 -5.24
C LEU A 27 5.03 16.52 -5.40
N ASN A 28 5.86 16.15 -6.36
CA ASN A 28 7.14 16.81 -6.62
C ASN A 28 6.95 18.29 -7.04
N GLU A 29 5.92 18.60 -7.82
CA GLU A 29 5.55 19.98 -8.18
C GLU A 29 5.19 20.83 -6.95
N LYS A 30 4.80 20.19 -5.84
CA LYS A 30 4.54 20.84 -4.54
C LYS A 30 5.72 20.75 -3.56
N GLY A 31 6.90 20.33 -4.02
CA GLY A 31 8.09 20.22 -3.18
C GLY A 31 8.07 19.03 -2.20
N ILE A 32 7.20 18.05 -2.43
CA ILE A 32 7.10 16.84 -1.62
C ILE A 32 7.94 15.74 -2.29
N ASN A 33 8.94 15.24 -1.59
CA ASN A 33 9.77 14.15 -2.08
C ASN A 33 8.99 12.84 -2.14
N THR A 34 9.34 11.97 -3.08
CA THR A 34 8.76 10.65 -3.23
C THR A 34 9.82 9.55 -3.17
N LYS A 35 9.42 8.38 -2.72
CA LYS A 35 10.19 7.14 -2.81
C LYS A 35 9.30 6.04 -3.35
N TRP A 36 9.85 5.17 -4.15
CA TRP A 36 9.14 4.04 -4.72
C TRP A 36 9.45 2.76 -3.95
N PHE A 37 8.42 1.94 -3.79
CA PHE A 37 8.51 0.59 -3.30
C PHE A 37 7.70 -0.33 -4.21
N TRP A 38 8.37 -1.21 -4.93
CA TRP A 38 7.71 -2.22 -5.74
C TRP A 38 7.71 -3.55 -5.00
N ILE A 39 6.51 -4.16 -4.84
CA ILE A 39 6.37 -5.44 -4.13
C ILE A 39 6.98 -6.63 -4.87
N GLY A 40 7.34 -6.44 -6.14
CA GLY A 40 7.91 -7.49 -6.97
C GLY A 40 6.87 -8.42 -7.60
N ASN A 41 7.38 -9.45 -8.24
CA ASN A 41 6.61 -10.51 -8.87
C ASN A 41 6.95 -11.90 -8.31
N LYS A 42 7.64 -11.93 -7.17
CA LYS A 42 7.96 -13.14 -6.44
C LYS A 42 6.78 -13.57 -5.55
N MET A 43 6.84 -14.80 -5.08
CA MET A 43 5.84 -15.31 -4.16
C MET A 43 5.78 -14.48 -2.87
N VAL A 44 4.58 -14.10 -2.47
CA VAL A 44 4.29 -13.44 -1.19
C VAL A 44 3.40 -14.36 -0.38
N ARG A 45 3.80 -14.67 0.85
CA ARG A 45 3.02 -15.51 1.75
C ARG A 45 1.92 -14.72 2.45
N GLY A 46 0.76 -15.36 2.63
CA GLY A 46 -0.29 -14.84 3.52
C GLY A 46 0.09 -14.92 4.99
N CYS A 47 -0.66 -14.23 5.84
CA CYS A 47 -0.53 -14.36 7.28
C CYS A 47 -1.01 -15.74 7.73
N ILE A 48 -0.24 -16.40 8.60
CA ILE A 48 -0.58 -17.71 9.19
C ILE A 48 -0.94 -17.58 10.68
N ASP A 49 -1.14 -16.37 11.15
CA ASP A 49 -1.50 -16.06 12.55
C ASP A 49 -0.57 -16.70 13.59
N CYS A 50 0.72 -16.73 13.34
CA CYS A 50 1.71 -17.31 14.25
C CYS A 50 1.97 -16.48 15.52
N GLY A 51 1.47 -15.25 15.60
CA GLY A 51 1.60 -14.36 16.75
C GLY A 51 3.01 -13.82 17.05
N LEU A 52 4.05 -14.20 16.32
CA LEU A 52 5.44 -13.80 16.64
C LEU A 52 5.69 -12.30 16.48
N CYS A 53 4.97 -11.63 15.58
CA CYS A 53 5.10 -10.19 15.39
C CYS A 53 4.66 -9.37 16.62
N THR A 54 3.85 -9.93 17.51
CA THR A 54 3.44 -9.27 18.76
C THR A 54 4.61 -8.98 19.70
N LYS A 55 5.76 -9.62 19.50
CA LYS A 55 6.97 -9.44 20.32
C LYS A 55 8.04 -8.61 19.63
N THR A 56 8.02 -8.57 18.29
CA THR A 56 9.14 -8.06 17.50
C THR A 56 8.80 -6.89 16.60
N PHE A 57 7.51 -6.55 16.41
CA PHE A 57 6.98 -5.58 15.44
C PHE A 57 7.28 -5.97 13.97
N ARG A 58 7.73 -7.18 13.73
CA ARG A 58 8.14 -7.69 12.44
C ARG A 58 7.47 -9.01 12.15
N CYS A 59 7.18 -9.25 10.88
CA CYS A 59 6.71 -10.55 10.45
C CYS A 59 7.84 -11.57 10.60
N ASN A 60 7.48 -12.79 11.00
CA ASN A 60 8.43 -13.90 11.10
C ASN A 60 8.94 -14.38 9.72
N PHE A 61 8.19 -14.12 8.66
CA PHE A 61 8.66 -14.40 7.31
C PHE A 61 9.67 -13.33 6.86
N THR A 62 10.85 -13.79 6.46
CA THR A 62 11.96 -12.95 6.03
C THR A 62 12.40 -13.23 4.59
N ASP A 63 11.69 -14.11 3.90
CA ASP A 63 11.96 -14.53 2.54
C ASP A 63 11.21 -13.73 1.46
N ASP A 64 10.54 -12.65 1.89
CA ASP A 64 9.89 -11.67 1.01
C ASP A 64 10.05 -10.23 1.53
N VAL A 65 9.49 -9.26 0.83
CA VAL A 65 9.66 -7.82 1.10
C VAL A 65 8.82 -7.27 2.25
N GLY A 66 8.15 -8.10 3.05
CA GLY A 66 7.21 -7.65 4.09
C GLY A 66 7.86 -6.77 5.16
N ASN A 67 8.96 -7.21 5.72
CA ASN A 67 9.67 -6.44 6.75
C ASN A 67 10.34 -5.18 6.18
N GLU A 68 10.79 -5.23 4.93
CA GLU A 68 11.33 -4.05 4.24
C GLU A 68 10.23 -2.99 4.04
N LEU A 69 9.00 -3.42 3.72
CA LEU A 69 7.86 -2.52 3.56
C LEU A 69 7.48 -1.87 4.90
N ILE A 70 7.49 -2.61 6.02
CA ILE A 70 7.27 -2.03 7.35
C ILE A 70 8.26 -0.88 7.59
N GLU A 71 9.56 -1.11 7.37
CA GLU A 71 10.59 -0.10 7.54
C GLU A 71 10.43 1.10 6.61
N ALA A 72 10.05 0.84 5.36
CA ALA A 72 9.83 1.91 4.38
C ALA A 72 8.66 2.81 4.79
N ILE A 73 7.54 2.21 5.27
CA ILE A 73 6.38 2.98 5.76
C ILE A 73 6.74 3.77 7.02
N LEU A 74 7.48 3.18 7.95
CA LEU A 74 7.89 3.87 9.18
C LEU A 74 8.72 5.13 8.89
N LYS A 75 9.59 5.09 7.88
CA LYS A 75 10.45 6.21 7.47
C LYS A 75 9.73 7.27 6.62
N ALA A 76 8.56 6.96 6.08
CA ALA A 76 7.79 7.88 5.26
C ALA A 76 6.85 8.74 6.10
N ASP A 77 6.54 9.94 5.62
CA ASP A 77 5.55 10.85 6.23
C ASP A 77 4.13 10.53 5.78
N GLY A 78 3.96 9.85 4.65
CA GLY A 78 2.69 9.40 4.11
C GLY A 78 2.88 8.30 3.08
N ILE A 79 1.81 7.62 2.67
CA ILE A 79 1.87 6.53 1.68
C ILE A 79 0.80 6.67 0.61
N VAL A 80 1.12 6.21 -0.60
CA VAL A 80 0.13 5.96 -1.67
C VAL A 80 0.30 4.54 -2.15
N ILE A 81 -0.76 3.74 -2.08
CA ILE A 81 -0.76 2.35 -2.55
C ILE A 81 -1.48 2.26 -3.89
N GLY A 82 -0.75 1.82 -4.91
CA GLY A 82 -1.30 1.50 -6.22
C GLY A 82 -1.49 0.00 -6.41
N THR A 83 -2.60 -0.41 -7.03
CA THR A 83 -2.93 -1.81 -7.30
C THR A 83 -3.61 -1.99 -8.65
N PRO A 84 -3.33 -3.08 -9.39
CA PRO A 84 -4.23 -3.55 -10.43
C PRO A 84 -5.48 -4.16 -9.78
N VAL A 85 -6.57 -4.23 -10.53
CA VAL A 85 -7.81 -4.87 -10.08
C VAL A 85 -7.90 -6.29 -10.61
N TYR A 86 -7.98 -7.26 -9.71
CA TYR A 86 -8.22 -8.66 -10.02
C TYR A 86 -9.49 -9.12 -9.30
N PHE A 87 -10.52 -9.50 -10.06
CA PHE A 87 -11.82 -9.95 -9.52
C PHE A 87 -12.42 -8.95 -8.51
N ALA A 88 -12.44 -7.66 -8.88
CA ALA A 88 -12.92 -6.54 -8.05
C ALA A 88 -12.19 -6.37 -6.71
N ALA A 89 -10.95 -6.83 -6.62
CA ALA A 89 -10.09 -6.70 -5.44
C ALA A 89 -8.70 -6.20 -5.82
N PRO A 90 -7.89 -5.70 -4.87
CA PRO A 90 -6.46 -5.49 -5.09
C PRO A 90 -5.76 -6.82 -5.43
N SER A 91 -4.55 -6.76 -6.00
CA SER A 91 -3.80 -7.98 -6.27
C SER A 91 -3.65 -8.85 -5.02
N GLY A 92 -3.82 -10.16 -5.15
CA GLY A 92 -3.74 -11.08 -4.02
C GLY A 92 -2.39 -11.04 -3.30
N ALA A 93 -1.29 -10.85 -4.05
CA ALA A 93 0.04 -10.69 -3.47
C ALA A 93 0.14 -9.43 -2.60
N LEU A 94 -0.45 -8.32 -3.06
CA LEU A 94 -0.50 -7.09 -2.27
C LEU A 94 -1.32 -7.29 -0.99
N CYS A 95 -2.51 -7.90 -1.07
CA CYS A 95 -3.34 -8.17 0.11
C CYS A 95 -2.60 -9.06 1.11
N ALA A 96 -1.99 -10.16 0.66
CA ALA A 96 -1.21 -11.06 1.50
C ALA A 96 -0.06 -10.33 2.22
N LEU A 97 0.59 -9.40 1.53
CA LEU A 97 1.67 -8.58 2.09
C LEU A 97 1.12 -7.60 3.14
N LEU A 98 0.06 -6.86 2.78
CA LEU A 98 -0.53 -5.83 3.66
C LEU A 98 -1.15 -6.45 4.92
N ASP A 99 -1.80 -7.62 4.84
CA ASP A 99 -2.32 -8.33 6.00
C ASP A 99 -1.23 -8.56 7.05
N ARG A 100 -0.01 -8.92 6.64
CA ARG A 100 1.12 -9.12 7.56
C ARG A 100 1.75 -7.81 8.04
N VAL A 101 1.95 -6.86 7.12
CA VAL A 101 2.58 -5.56 7.39
C VAL A 101 1.74 -4.75 8.37
N PHE A 102 0.45 -4.61 8.09
CA PHE A 102 -0.45 -3.84 8.94
C PHE A 102 -0.76 -4.57 10.26
N TYR A 103 -0.88 -5.89 10.24
CA TYR A 103 -1.04 -6.65 11.49
C TYR A 103 0.17 -6.48 12.41
N ALA A 104 1.38 -6.66 11.90
CA ALA A 104 2.60 -6.47 12.68
C ALA A 104 2.70 -5.04 13.26
N ALA A 105 2.33 -4.02 12.48
CA ALA A 105 2.32 -2.64 12.94
C ALA A 105 1.24 -2.35 13.99
N SER A 106 0.08 -3.02 13.90
CA SER A 106 -1.05 -2.79 14.81
C SER A 106 -0.84 -3.38 16.21
N THR A 107 -0.06 -4.45 16.35
CA THR A 107 0.14 -5.17 17.61
C THR A 107 0.82 -4.33 18.71
N HIS A 108 1.34 -3.17 18.37
CA HIS A 108 2.04 -2.28 19.31
C HIS A 108 1.60 -0.81 19.17
N GLY A 109 0.29 -0.60 19.10
CA GLY A 109 -0.29 0.73 19.15
C GLY A 109 -0.33 1.44 17.80
N ASN A 110 -0.54 0.69 16.71
CA ASN A 110 -0.66 1.25 15.35
C ASN A 110 0.52 2.14 14.96
N LEU A 111 1.66 1.53 14.69
CA LEU A 111 2.89 2.24 14.32
C LEU A 111 2.76 3.20 13.11
N PHE A 112 1.71 3.01 12.30
CA PHE A 112 1.40 3.87 11.14
C PHE A 112 0.38 4.98 11.44
N LYS A 113 -0.14 5.04 12.67
CA LYS A 113 -1.13 6.03 13.10
C LYS A 113 -0.74 7.44 12.72
N GLY A 114 -1.72 8.19 12.19
CA GLY A 114 -1.56 9.60 11.83
C GLY A 114 -0.84 9.84 10.51
N LYS A 115 -0.24 8.83 9.86
CA LYS A 115 0.35 8.99 8.51
C LYS A 115 -0.77 9.07 7.48
N PRO A 116 -0.84 10.13 6.64
CA PRO A 116 -1.81 10.22 5.56
C PRO A 116 -1.60 9.10 4.54
N ALA A 117 -2.70 8.53 4.06
CA ALA A 117 -2.67 7.44 3.12
C ALA A 117 -3.70 7.64 1.99
N ALA A 118 -3.36 7.21 0.79
CA ALA A 118 -4.26 7.20 -0.36
C ALA A 118 -4.12 5.89 -1.14
N ALA A 119 -5.16 5.55 -1.90
CA ALA A 119 -5.18 4.39 -2.78
C ALA A 119 -5.43 4.80 -4.22
N VAL A 120 -4.76 4.10 -5.15
CA VAL A 120 -4.94 4.21 -6.60
C VAL A 120 -5.18 2.81 -7.15
N ALA A 121 -6.21 2.65 -7.99
CA ALA A 121 -6.51 1.36 -8.62
C ALA A 121 -6.59 1.51 -10.14
N SER A 122 -5.90 0.63 -10.87
CA SER A 122 -5.99 0.51 -12.33
C SER A 122 -6.81 -0.72 -12.71
N CYS A 123 -7.81 -0.56 -13.57
CA CYS A 123 -8.66 -1.65 -14.03
C CYS A 123 -9.00 -1.51 -15.52
N ILE A 124 -9.33 -2.64 -16.15
CA ILE A 124 -9.72 -2.65 -17.58
C ILE A 124 -11.14 -2.11 -17.77
N ARG A 125 -12.07 -2.43 -16.84
CA ARG A 125 -13.49 -2.07 -16.98
C ARG A 125 -14.10 -1.55 -15.68
N SER A 126 -14.04 -2.36 -14.60
CA SER A 126 -14.75 -2.07 -13.35
C SER A 126 -14.05 -2.74 -12.16
N GLY A 127 -14.58 -2.51 -10.95
CA GLY A 127 -14.07 -3.12 -9.72
C GLY A 127 -13.03 -2.26 -8.98
N ALA A 128 -12.63 -1.11 -9.52
CA ALA A 128 -11.68 -0.21 -8.86
C ALA A 128 -12.21 0.29 -7.51
N ASN A 129 -13.51 0.61 -7.41
CA ASN A 129 -14.11 1.08 -6.16
C ASN A 129 -13.95 0.03 -5.04
N SER A 130 -14.29 -1.23 -5.32
CA SER A 130 -14.15 -2.31 -4.34
C SER A 130 -12.68 -2.54 -3.93
N ALA A 131 -11.76 -2.39 -4.88
CA ALA A 131 -10.33 -2.50 -4.58
C ALA A 131 -9.85 -1.35 -3.68
N ILE A 132 -10.28 -0.11 -3.96
CA ILE A 132 -9.98 1.06 -3.12
C ILE A 132 -10.60 0.91 -1.74
N ASP A 133 -11.86 0.48 -1.64
CA ASP A 133 -12.53 0.24 -0.36
C ASP A 133 -11.78 -0.79 0.49
N ARG A 134 -11.26 -1.85 -0.13
CA ARG A 134 -10.43 -2.85 0.57
C ARG A 134 -9.13 -2.22 1.09
N LEU A 135 -8.44 -1.39 0.32
CA LEU A 135 -7.23 -0.71 0.76
C LEU A 135 -7.53 0.30 1.88
N ASN A 136 -8.62 1.03 1.77
CA ASN A 136 -9.05 1.98 2.81
C ASN A 136 -9.34 1.31 4.16
N LYS A 137 -9.67 0.00 4.20
CA LYS A 137 -9.82 -0.74 5.46
C LYS A 137 -8.50 -0.85 6.24
N TYR A 138 -7.39 -1.05 5.54
CA TYR A 138 -6.08 -1.05 6.19
C TYR A 138 -5.78 0.32 6.81
N PHE A 139 -6.05 1.40 6.07
CA PHE A 139 -5.79 2.76 6.53
C PHE A 139 -6.68 3.14 7.71
N SER A 140 -7.99 2.94 7.60
CA SER A 140 -8.94 3.29 8.66
C SER A 140 -8.70 2.51 9.94
N PHE A 141 -8.44 1.20 9.86
CA PHE A 141 -8.11 0.38 11.02
C PHE A 141 -6.83 0.86 11.71
N SER A 142 -5.85 1.32 10.95
CA SER A 142 -4.56 1.79 11.45
C SER A 142 -4.56 3.28 11.84
N GLU A 143 -5.74 3.91 11.95
CA GLU A 143 -5.89 5.32 12.34
C GLU A 143 -5.09 6.27 11.44
N MET A 144 -4.98 5.94 10.14
CA MET A 144 -4.34 6.76 9.13
C MET A 144 -5.40 7.64 8.45
N PRO A 145 -5.18 8.97 8.36
CA PRO A 145 -6.06 9.86 7.58
C PRO A 145 -6.10 9.44 6.12
N ILE A 146 -7.30 9.15 5.60
CA ILE A 146 -7.50 8.79 4.19
C ILE A 146 -7.60 10.07 3.37
N ILE A 147 -6.68 10.25 2.44
CA ILE A 147 -6.67 11.39 1.53
C ILE A 147 -7.47 11.01 0.29
N SER A 148 -8.51 11.77 0.01
CA SER A 148 -9.36 11.61 -1.16
C SER A 148 -9.26 12.82 -2.10
N SER A 149 -9.67 12.63 -3.36
CA SER A 149 -9.84 13.73 -4.31
C SER A 149 -11.16 14.48 -4.07
N SER A 150 -11.31 15.66 -4.66
CA SER A 150 -12.57 16.43 -4.63
C SER A 150 -13.73 15.72 -5.34
N TYR A 151 -13.41 14.80 -6.22
CA TYR A 151 -14.32 13.87 -6.92
C TYR A 151 -13.55 12.60 -7.30
N TRP A 152 -14.27 11.50 -7.55
CA TRP A 152 -13.66 10.26 -7.99
C TRP A 152 -13.11 10.41 -9.42
N ASN A 153 -11.80 10.35 -9.55
CA ASN A 153 -11.15 10.41 -10.85
C ASN A 153 -11.11 9.01 -11.45
N MET A 154 -11.79 8.79 -12.56
CA MET A 154 -11.81 7.54 -13.30
C MET A 154 -11.20 7.77 -14.68
N LEU A 155 -10.25 6.92 -15.07
CA LEU A 155 -9.70 6.86 -16.41
C LEU A 155 -10.24 5.59 -17.09
N PHE A 156 -10.74 5.71 -18.31
CA PHE A 156 -11.27 4.63 -19.14
C PHE A 156 -10.39 4.45 -20.37
#